data_18037a1296c96e1a69cac019b6a20380
#
_entry.id   18037a1296c96e1a69cac019b6a20380
#
_cell.length_a   1.000
_cell.length_b   1.000
_cell.length_c   1.000
_cell.angle_alpha   90.00
_cell.angle_beta   90.00
_cell.angle_gamma   90.00
#
_symmetry.space_group_name_H-M   'P 1'
#
loop_
_entity.id
_entity.type
_entity.pdbx_description
1 polymer ?
#
loop_
_entity_poly.entity_id
_entity_poly.type
_entity_poly.pdbx_seq_one_letter_code
_entity_poly.pdbx_strand_id
1 'polypeptide(L)'
;CKLIKYEKIVFSFWRSFVNKKSLSTLEFYKITDQLVSYACCDGAKKILRNLKPMTDITDINLRLDETNDALSRIFQKGTVDFSQTKDIRASVARLKVGSSLNISELLNISAILSCAKHVKDYYEHREDSISGMLENLATVDALNSQIKKCIISEDEISDDASSNLRSIRRSKSIANDRIHSELNKLLNSPTYRTYLQDYVITTRQGRYCLPVKAEYKSAFPGMIHDQSSTGSTLFIEPAAVVKLNNDIRELELKEAAEIEVILADLSVKAGEHTEELLCNYEILVELDCIFAKAQLARHMHASRPVMNTSGIINIKKGRHPLIEPHTVVPIDIYPVSYTHLT
;
A
#
# COMPACT_ATOMS: atom_id res chain seq x y z
N CYS A 1 -28.21 3.19 -6.91
CA CYS A 1 -27.28 2.11 -6.66
C CYS A 1 -28.08 0.83 -6.41
N LYS A 2 -28.29 -0.02 -7.44
CA LYS A 2 -28.84 -1.35 -7.22
C LYS A 2 -27.69 -2.18 -6.65
N LEU A 3 -27.65 -2.30 -5.34
CA LEU A 3 -26.88 -3.33 -4.63
C LEU A 3 -27.27 -4.68 -5.22
N ILE A 4 -26.41 -5.23 -6.09
CA ILE A 4 -26.36 -6.66 -6.25
C ILE A 4 -25.92 -7.14 -4.86
N LYS A 5 -26.88 -7.68 -4.08
CA LYS A 5 -26.59 -8.49 -2.92
C LYS A 5 -25.70 -9.63 -3.42
N TYR A 6 -24.40 -9.45 -3.31
CA TYR A 6 -23.55 -10.59 -3.06
C TYR A 6 -24.00 -11.10 -1.69
N GLU A 7 -24.99 -11.96 -1.71
CA GLU A 7 -25.27 -12.78 -0.54
C GLU A 7 -23.91 -13.28 -0.09
N LYS A 8 -23.59 -12.97 1.16
CA LYS A 8 -22.52 -13.65 1.86
C LYS A 8 -22.55 -15.07 1.37
N ILE A 9 -21.53 -15.48 0.62
CA ILE A 9 -21.25 -16.89 0.42
C ILE A 9 -21.01 -17.37 1.81
N VAL A 10 -22.12 -17.78 2.44
CA VAL A 10 -22.11 -18.58 3.64
C VAL A 10 -21.17 -19.70 3.27
N PHE A 11 -20.06 -19.78 3.97
CA PHE A 11 -19.17 -20.93 3.95
C PHE A 11 -20.04 -22.13 4.33
N SER A 12 -20.86 -22.60 3.40
CA SER A 12 -21.58 -23.83 3.46
C SER A 12 -20.53 -24.91 3.62
N PHE A 13 -20.59 -25.58 4.71
CA PHE A 13 -19.81 -26.73 5.14
C PHE A 13 -19.99 -27.89 4.14
N TRP A 14 -19.56 -27.70 2.90
CA TRP A 14 -19.34 -28.82 2.00
C TRP A 14 -17.90 -29.26 2.20
N ARG A 15 -17.74 -30.33 2.96
CA ARG A 15 -16.49 -31.08 3.02
C ARG A 15 -16.13 -31.46 1.58
N SER A 16 -15.31 -30.67 0.94
CA SER A 16 -14.58 -31.04 -0.27
C SER A 16 -13.70 -32.24 0.11
N PHE A 17 -14.13 -33.43 -0.27
CA PHE A 17 -13.41 -34.69 -0.04
C PHE A 17 -12.18 -34.84 -0.93
N VAL A 18 -11.47 -33.77 -1.26
CA VAL A 18 -10.16 -33.94 -1.89
C VAL A 18 -9.16 -34.25 -0.79
N ASN A 19 -8.72 -35.51 -0.77
CA ASN A 19 -7.77 -36.00 0.19
C ASN A 19 -6.44 -35.22 0.05
N LYS A 20 -5.90 -34.70 1.15
CA LYS A 20 -4.57 -34.04 1.17
C LYS A 20 -3.48 -34.91 0.52
N LYS A 21 -3.56 -36.24 0.68
CA LYS A 21 -2.65 -37.19 0.04
C LYS A 21 -2.72 -37.10 -1.48
N SER A 22 -3.91 -37.02 -2.06
CA SER A 22 -4.08 -36.86 -3.52
C SER A 22 -3.49 -35.56 -4.05
N LEU A 23 -3.72 -34.43 -3.35
CA LEU A 23 -3.11 -33.16 -3.72
C LEU A 23 -1.58 -33.19 -3.65
N SER A 24 -1.04 -33.88 -2.63
CA SER A 24 0.41 -34.05 -2.51
C SER A 24 0.98 -34.97 -3.60
N THR A 25 0.29 -36.08 -3.88
CA THR A 25 0.73 -37.01 -4.94
C THR A 25 0.70 -36.37 -6.33
N LEU A 26 -0.28 -35.50 -6.60
CA LEU A 26 -0.42 -34.73 -7.84
C LEU A 26 0.45 -33.46 -7.86
N GLU A 27 1.22 -33.22 -6.81
CA GLU A 27 2.07 -32.02 -6.67
C GLU A 27 1.30 -30.70 -6.90
N PHE A 28 0.02 -30.65 -6.54
CA PHE A 28 -0.86 -29.51 -6.76
C PHE A 28 -0.30 -28.22 -6.15
N TYR A 29 0.43 -28.33 -5.02
CA TYR A 29 1.10 -27.20 -4.37
C TYR A 29 2.14 -26.51 -5.26
N LYS A 30 2.86 -27.25 -6.12
CA LYS A 30 3.82 -26.66 -7.06
C LYS A 30 3.13 -25.76 -8.08
N ILE A 31 1.93 -26.16 -8.54
CA ILE A 31 1.13 -25.36 -9.47
C ILE A 31 0.56 -24.14 -8.75
N THR A 32 0.10 -24.29 -7.52
CA THR A 32 -0.38 -23.14 -6.73
C THR A 32 0.74 -22.17 -6.39
N ASP A 33 1.95 -22.63 -6.12
CA ASP A 33 3.12 -21.75 -5.89
C ASP A 33 3.47 -20.96 -7.16
N GLN A 34 3.47 -21.61 -8.33
CA GLN A 34 3.63 -20.92 -9.62
C GLN A 34 2.52 -19.89 -9.82
N LEU A 35 1.25 -20.25 -9.56
CA LEU A 35 0.13 -19.33 -9.67
C LEU A 35 0.27 -18.11 -8.78
N VAL A 36 0.69 -18.30 -7.51
CA VAL A 36 0.92 -17.22 -6.55
C VAL A 36 2.01 -16.26 -7.02
N SER A 37 3.02 -16.73 -7.78
CA SER A 37 4.07 -15.86 -8.29
C SER A 37 3.59 -14.85 -9.35
N TYR A 38 2.45 -15.11 -9.99
CA TYR A 38 1.82 -14.18 -10.94
C TYR A 38 0.91 -13.16 -10.26
N ALA A 39 0.50 -13.37 -9.01
CA ALA A 39 -0.32 -12.41 -8.29
C ALA A 39 0.53 -11.24 -7.77
N CYS A 40 0.01 -10.03 -7.90
CA CYS A 40 0.69 -8.80 -7.52
C CYS A 40 0.44 -8.46 -6.04
N CYS A 41 -0.82 -8.47 -5.58
CA CYS A 41 -1.19 -8.03 -4.25
C CYS A 41 -1.25 -9.18 -3.22
N ASP A 42 -1.02 -8.84 -1.95
CA ASP A 42 -1.01 -9.85 -0.87
C ASP A 42 -2.39 -10.49 -0.63
N GLY A 43 -3.47 -9.74 -0.90
CA GLY A 43 -4.84 -10.26 -0.83
C GLY A 43 -5.05 -11.43 -1.79
N ALA A 44 -4.68 -11.27 -3.05
CA ALA A 44 -4.76 -12.31 -4.08
C ALA A 44 -3.82 -13.49 -3.78
N LYS A 45 -2.58 -13.22 -3.38
CA LYS A 45 -1.63 -14.27 -2.97
C LYS A 45 -2.17 -15.14 -1.86
N LYS A 46 -2.84 -14.54 -0.87
CA LYS A 46 -3.46 -15.27 0.24
C LYS A 46 -4.62 -16.15 -0.22
N ILE A 47 -5.46 -15.65 -1.14
CA ILE A 47 -6.58 -16.42 -1.72
C ILE A 47 -6.03 -17.60 -2.52
N LEU A 48 -5.08 -17.36 -3.41
CA LEU A 48 -4.52 -18.37 -4.31
C LEU A 48 -3.74 -19.46 -3.59
N ARG A 49 -3.03 -19.14 -2.48
CA ARG A 49 -2.40 -20.19 -1.64
C ARG A 49 -3.40 -21.14 -0.99
N ASN A 50 -4.62 -20.68 -0.76
CA ASN A 50 -5.69 -21.47 -0.15
C ASN A 50 -6.68 -22.03 -1.18
N LEU A 51 -6.33 -21.98 -2.48
CA LEU A 51 -7.17 -22.46 -3.55
C LEU A 51 -7.51 -23.96 -3.36
N LYS A 52 -8.78 -24.31 -3.56
CA LYS A 52 -9.27 -25.68 -3.46
C LYS A 52 -10.00 -26.04 -4.74
N PRO A 53 -9.97 -27.33 -5.17
CA PRO A 53 -10.78 -27.80 -6.25
C PRO A 53 -12.28 -27.55 -6.02
N MET A 54 -12.99 -27.16 -7.07
CA MET A 54 -14.42 -26.89 -7.09
C MET A 54 -15.17 -28.10 -7.67
N THR A 55 -16.44 -28.24 -7.31
CA THR A 55 -17.29 -29.37 -7.77
C THR A 55 -18.56 -28.93 -8.45
N ASP A 56 -19.00 -27.67 -8.27
CA ASP A 56 -20.15 -27.14 -8.98
C ASP A 56 -19.77 -26.76 -10.42
N ILE A 57 -20.48 -27.33 -11.40
CA ILE A 57 -20.17 -27.15 -12.83
C ILE A 57 -20.44 -25.72 -13.30
N THR A 58 -21.40 -25.04 -12.71
CA THR A 58 -21.77 -23.67 -13.07
C THR A 58 -20.66 -22.71 -12.60
N ASP A 59 -20.24 -22.85 -11.32
CA ASP A 59 -19.14 -22.06 -10.76
C ASP A 59 -17.82 -22.33 -11.50
N ILE A 60 -17.54 -23.61 -11.82
CA ILE A 60 -16.33 -23.97 -12.57
C ILE A 60 -16.31 -23.29 -13.93
N ASN A 61 -17.41 -23.36 -14.69
CA ASN A 61 -17.49 -22.74 -16.00
C ASN A 61 -17.34 -21.22 -15.91
N LEU A 62 -17.99 -20.55 -14.95
CA LEU A 62 -17.84 -19.12 -14.72
C LEU A 62 -16.37 -18.76 -14.50
N ARG A 63 -15.65 -19.47 -13.61
CA ARG A 63 -14.24 -19.22 -13.34
C ARG A 63 -13.32 -19.51 -14.53
N LEU A 64 -13.68 -20.47 -15.37
CA LEU A 64 -12.97 -20.74 -16.62
C LEU A 64 -13.21 -19.63 -17.65
N ASP A 65 -14.44 -19.11 -17.75
CA ASP A 65 -14.77 -18.00 -18.64
C ASP A 65 -14.04 -16.72 -18.22
N GLU A 66 -14.06 -16.35 -16.93
CA GLU A 66 -13.29 -15.23 -16.38
C GLU A 66 -11.79 -15.34 -16.73
N THR A 67 -11.20 -16.53 -16.56
CA THR A 67 -9.78 -16.76 -16.87
C THR A 67 -9.51 -16.61 -18.37
N ASN A 68 -10.39 -17.14 -19.23
CA ASN A 68 -10.26 -17.06 -20.68
C ASN A 68 -10.43 -15.63 -21.20
N ASP A 69 -11.36 -14.87 -20.64
CA ASP A 69 -11.61 -13.49 -21.02
C ASP A 69 -10.46 -12.58 -20.57
N ALA A 70 -9.93 -12.79 -19.36
CA ALA A 70 -8.72 -12.13 -18.90
C ALA A 70 -7.51 -12.45 -19.79
N LEU A 71 -7.35 -13.72 -20.21
CA LEU A 71 -6.29 -14.13 -21.14
C LEU A 71 -6.43 -13.41 -22.49
N SER A 72 -7.66 -13.29 -23.01
CA SER A 72 -7.95 -12.55 -24.24
C SER A 72 -7.57 -11.07 -24.12
N ARG A 73 -7.85 -10.44 -22.98
CA ARG A 73 -7.46 -9.06 -22.68
C ARG A 73 -5.94 -8.89 -22.57
N ILE A 74 -5.24 -9.85 -21.94
CA ILE A 74 -3.78 -9.86 -21.86
C ILE A 74 -3.14 -9.90 -23.25
N PHE A 75 -3.69 -10.68 -24.18
CA PHE A 75 -3.16 -10.73 -25.56
C PHE A 75 -3.37 -9.43 -26.33
N GLN A 76 -4.42 -8.69 -26.03
CA GLN A 76 -4.75 -7.44 -26.75
C GLN A 76 -3.95 -6.22 -26.20
N LYS A 77 -3.85 -6.10 -24.88
CA LYS A 77 -3.34 -4.87 -24.22
C LYS A 77 -2.25 -5.13 -23.17
N GLY A 78 -1.85 -6.39 -22.96
CA GLY A 78 -0.88 -6.75 -21.91
C GLY A 78 -1.52 -6.97 -20.55
N THR A 79 -0.72 -6.88 -19.49
CA THR A 79 -1.15 -7.06 -18.09
C THR A 79 -1.27 -5.72 -17.37
N VAL A 80 -2.15 -5.65 -16.36
CA VAL A 80 -2.22 -4.52 -15.42
C VAL A 80 -1.54 -4.90 -14.12
N ASP A 81 -0.89 -3.92 -13.49
CA ASP A 81 -0.26 -4.07 -12.19
C ASP A 81 -1.24 -3.77 -11.06
N PHE A 82 -1.43 -4.75 -10.17
CA PHE A 82 -2.26 -4.66 -8.98
C PHE A 82 -1.44 -4.48 -7.69
N SER A 83 -0.13 -4.27 -7.77
CA SER A 83 0.79 -4.20 -6.60
C SER A 83 0.43 -3.11 -5.59
N GLN A 84 -0.24 -2.06 -6.06
CA GLN A 84 -0.71 -0.96 -5.21
C GLN A 84 -1.97 -1.29 -4.40
N THR A 85 -2.57 -2.47 -4.59
CA THR A 85 -3.76 -2.90 -3.85
C THR A 85 -3.35 -3.39 -2.45
N LYS A 86 -3.34 -2.48 -1.48
CA LYS A 86 -3.05 -2.76 -0.07
C LYS A 86 -4.33 -3.11 0.69
N ASP A 87 -4.20 -3.90 1.77
CA ASP A 87 -5.36 -4.24 2.61
C ASP A 87 -5.80 -3.04 3.46
N ILE A 88 -6.92 -2.42 3.07
CA ILE A 88 -7.49 -1.24 3.76
C ILE A 88 -8.63 -1.57 4.70
N ARG A 89 -8.98 -2.85 4.90
CA ARG A 89 -10.16 -3.24 5.68
C ARG A 89 -10.10 -2.74 7.14
N ALA A 90 -8.92 -2.75 7.75
CA ALA A 90 -8.72 -2.20 9.10
C ALA A 90 -8.91 -0.68 9.12
N SER A 91 -8.37 0.03 8.13
CA SER A 91 -8.52 1.49 8.00
C SER A 91 -9.98 1.87 7.78
N VAL A 92 -10.70 1.14 6.91
CA VAL A 92 -12.14 1.37 6.68
C VAL A 92 -12.96 1.09 7.94
N ALA A 93 -12.63 0.04 8.72
CA ALA A 93 -13.29 -0.22 10.01
C ALA A 93 -13.10 0.94 10.99
N ARG A 94 -11.93 1.57 11.02
CA ARG A 94 -11.66 2.78 11.82
C ARG A 94 -12.45 4.00 11.34
N LEU A 95 -12.55 4.20 10.01
CA LEU A 95 -13.37 5.27 9.43
C LEU A 95 -14.84 5.14 9.83
N LYS A 96 -15.39 3.92 9.83
CA LYS A 96 -16.81 3.67 10.20
C LYS A 96 -17.14 4.05 11.64
N VAL A 97 -16.15 4.06 12.54
CA VAL A 97 -16.32 4.51 13.92
C VAL A 97 -15.84 5.97 14.15
N GLY A 98 -15.56 6.70 13.07
CA GLY A 98 -15.17 8.10 13.13
C GLY A 98 -13.74 8.35 13.58
N SER A 99 -12.85 7.35 13.52
CA SER A 99 -11.44 7.52 13.88
C SER A 99 -10.65 8.11 12.73
N SER A 100 -9.71 9.00 13.03
CA SER A 100 -8.76 9.54 12.05
C SER A 100 -7.74 8.47 11.63
N LEU A 101 -7.36 8.51 10.36
CA LEU A 101 -6.31 7.70 9.77
C LEU A 101 -4.97 8.45 9.79
N ASN A 102 -3.88 7.69 9.78
CA ASN A 102 -2.55 8.25 9.60
C ASN A 102 -2.20 8.45 8.11
N ILE A 103 -1.04 9.03 7.85
CA ILE A 103 -0.54 9.33 6.49
C ILE A 103 -0.48 8.07 5.63
N SER A 104 0.14 6.99 6.12
CA SER A 104 0.31 5.74 5.38
C SER A 104 -1.05 5.09 5.04
N GLU A 105 -2.02 5.12 5.94
CA GLU A 105 -3.37 4.61 5.70
C GLU A 105 -4.11 5.39 4.61
N LEU A 106 -4.00 6.74 4.61
CA LEU A 106 -4.59 7.59 3.58
C LEU A 106 -3.91 7.40 2.22
N LEU A 107 -2.58 7.23 2.19
CA LEU A 107 -1.84 6.89 0.98
C LEU A 107 -2.27 5.53 0.40
N ASN A 108 -2.53 4.53 1.25
CA ASN A 108 -3.04 3.23 0.81
C ASN A 108 -4.44 3.36 0.18
N ILE A 109 -5.31 4.22 0.73
CA ILE A 109 -6.62 4.54 0.12
C ILE A 109 -6.42 5.21 -1.25
N SER A 110 -5.54 6.21 -1.34
CA SER A 110 -5.21 6.88 -2.60
C SER A 110 -4.64 5.90 -3.65
N ALA A 111 -3.81 4.95 -3.23
CA ALA A 111 -3.24 3.93 -4.09
C ALA A 111 -4.33 3.01 -4.67
N ILE A 112 -5.29 2.55 -3.85
CA ILE A 112 -6.43 1.75 -4.31
C ILE A 112 -7.30 2.54 -5.30
N LEU A 113 -7.63 3.80 -5.00
CA LEU A 113 -8.43 4.63 -5.90
C LEU A 113 -7.72 4.88 -7.23
N SER A 114 -6.39 5.07 -7.20
CA SER A 114 -5.58 5.23 -8.41
C SER A 114 -5.51 3.94 -9.22
N CYS A 115 -5.36 2.80 -8.55
CA CYS A 115 -5.36 1.49 -9.17
C CYS A 115 -6.73 1.19 -9.82
N ALA A 116 -7.83 1.41 -9.09
CA ALA A 116 -9.18 1.23 -9.59
C ALA A 116 -9.45 2.06 -10.85
N LYS A 117 -9.04 3.33 -10.86
CA LYS A 117 -9.14 4.19 -12.04
C LYS A 117 -8.31 3.65 -13.19
N HIS A 118 -7.03 3.32 -12.95
CA HIS A 118 -6.14 2.80 -13.97
C HIS A 118 -6.67 1.50 -14.60
N VAL A 119 -7.16 0.58 -13.78
CA VAL A 119 -7.75 -0.69 -14.23
C VAL A 119 -9.01 -0.44 -15.06
N LYS A 120 -9.86 0.48 -14.62
CA LYS A 120 -11.10 0.84 -15.33
C LYS A 120 -10.82 1.49 -16.68
N ASP A 121 -9.90 2.44 -16.74
CA ASP A 121 -9.55 3.18 -17.95
C ASP A 121 -8.73 2.35 -18.95
N TYR A 122 -7.96 1.38 -18.44
CA TYR A 122 -7.12 0.52 -19.27
C TYR A 122 -7.92 -0.46 -20.12
N TYR A 123 -9.01 -1.00 -19.58
CA TYR A 123 -9.88 -1.94 -20.29
C TYR A 123 -11.13 -1.23 -20.80
N GLU A 124 -11.16 -1.00 -22.12
CA GLU A 124 -12.35 -0.48 -22.82
C GLU A 124 -13.58 -1.35 -22.60
N HIS A 125 -14.76 -0.76 -22.76
CA HIS A 125 -16.04 -1.46 -22.70
C HIS A 125 -16.08 -2.66 -23.66
N ARG A 126 -16.15 -3.84 -23.07
CA ARG A 126 -16.32 -5.10 -23.75
C ARG A 126 -17.31 -5.93 -22.95
N GLU A 127 -18.26 -6.55 -23.60
CA GLU A 127 -19.17 -7.46 -22.93
C GLU A 127 -18.51 -8.84 -22.76
N ASP A 128 -17.99 -9.11 -21.58
CA ASP A 128 -17.40 -10.39 -21.18
C ASP A 128 -17.63 -10.67 -19.69
N SER A 129 -17.19 -11.83 -19.21
CA SER A 129 -17.45 -12.29 -17.83
C SER A 129 -16.84 -11.41 -16.74
N ILE A 130 -15.83 -10.60 -17.03
CA ILE A 130 -15.17 -9.70 -16.06
C ILE A 130 -15.60 -8.23 -16.20
N SER A 131 -16.38 -7.88 -17.22
CA SER A 131 -16.82 -6.51 -17.48
C SER A 131 -17.59 -5.91 -16.32
N GLY A 132 -18.51 -6.68 -15.71
CA GLY A 132 -19.28 -6.22 -14.56
C GLY A 132 -18.41 -5.85 -13.34
N MET A 133 -17.28 -6.53 -13.14
CA MET A 133 -16.34 -6.15 -12.06
C MET A 133 -15.67 -4.81 -12.38
N LEU A 134 -15.25 -4.60 -13.61
CA LEU A 134 -14.59 -3.37 -14.05
C LEU A 134 -15.53 -2.15 -13.98
N GLU A 135 -16.79 -2.34 -14.36
CA GLU A 135 -17.82 -1.28 -14.30
C GLU A 135 -18.13 -0.86 -12.86
N ASN A 136 -18.11 -1.79 -11.92
CA ASN A 136 -18.38 -1.55 -10.51
C ASN A 136 -17.23 -0.87 -9.75
N LEU A 137 -16.07 -0.70 -10.35
CA LEU A 137 -14.98 0.07 -9.74
C LEU A 137 -15.37 1.55 -9.63
N ALA A 138 -15.30 2.08 -8.42
CA ALA A 138 -15.57 3.49 -8.13
C ALA A 138 -14.29 4.32 -8.21
N THR A 139 -14.30 5.41 -8.98
CA THR A 139 -13.12 6.25 -9.20
C THR A 139 -13.06 7.48 -8.30
N VAL A 140 -13.69 7.55 -7.20
CA VAL A 140 -13.79 8.71 -6.27
C VAL A 140 -12.67 9.76 -6.46
N ASP A 141 -12.66 10.40 -7.64
CA ASP A 141 -11.54 11.25 -8.13
C ASP A 141 -11.30 12.47 -7.23
N ALA A 142 -12.37 13.03 -6.67
CA ALA A 142 -12.27 14.19 -5.78
C ALA A 142 -11.46 13.86 -4.51
N LEU A 143 -11.76 12.74 -3.86
CA LEU A 143 -11.05 12.28 -2.68
C LEU A 143 -9.59 11.96 -3.01
N ASN A 144 -9.36 11.18 -4.09
CA ASN A 144 -8.01 10.81 -4.50
C ASN A 144 -7.13 12.03 -4.81
N SER A 145 -7.68 13.01 -5.53
CA SER A 145 -6.97 14.25 -5.87
C SER A 145 -6.66 15.07 -4.61
N GLN A 146 -7.57 15.09 -3.64
CA GLN A 146 -7.37 15.83 -2.40
C GLN A 146 -6.29 15.15 -1.52
N ILE A 147 -6.31 13.83 -1.39
CA ILE A 147 -5.25 13.11 -0.66
C ILE A 147 -3.88 13.40 -1.31
N LYS A 148 -3.76 13.28 -2.63
CA LYS A 148 -2.50 13.55 -3.36
C LYS A 148 -2.04 15.01 -3.28
N LYS A 149 -2.95 15.95 -3.15
CA LYS A 149 -2.61 17.36 -2.96
C LYS A 149 -2.07 17.62 -1.55
N CYS A 150 -2.62 16.95 -0.55
CA CYS A 150 -2.25 17.17 0.85
C CYS A 150 -1.03 16.36 1.29
N ILE A 151 -0.86 15.14 0.76
CA ILE A 151 0.18 14.18 1.21
C ILE A 151 1.13 13.92 0.05
N ILE A 152 2.41 14.29 0.22
CA ILE A 152 3.46 14.09 -0.78
C ILE A 152 4.10 12.71 -0.60
N SER A 153 4.42 12.34 0.63
CA SER A 153 5.05 11.06 0.99
C SER A 153 4.64 10.61 2.40
N GLU A 154 5.12 9.45 2.86
CA GLU A 154 4.84 8.95 4.21
C GLU A 154 5.33 9.89 5.32
N ASP A 155 6.32 10.72 5.05
CA ASP A 155 6.94 11.64 6.01
C ASP A 155 6.62 13.11 5.74
N GLU A 156 5.88 13.43 4.65
CA GLU A 156 5.72 14.80 4.19
C GLU A 156 4.28 15.16 3.82
N ILE A 157 3.75 16.16 4.55
CA ILE A 157 2.50 16.86 4.22
C ILE A 157 2.83 18.12 3.41
N SER A 158 2.11 18.34 2.32
CA SER A 158 2.28 19.51 1.45
C SER A 158 1.95 20.81 2.17
N ASP A 159 2.70 21.88 1.85
CA ASP A 159 2.35 23.25 2.27
C ASP A 159 0.99 23.70 1.72
N ASP A 160 0.57 23.10 0.60
CA ASP A 160 -0.73 23.36 -0.03
C ASP A 160 -1.89 22.62 0.61
N ALA A 161 -1.64 21.80 1.64
CA ALA A 161 -2.67 21.08 2.37
C ALA A 161 -3.59 22.06 3.14
N SER A 162 -3.02 23.09 3.76
CA SER A 162 -3.81 24.18 4.35
C SER A 162 -3.06 25.52 4.33
N SER A 163 -3.81 26.63 4.31
CA SER A 163 -3.23 27.98 4.41
C SER A 163 -2.57 28.21 5.76
N ASN A 164 -3.08 27.58 6.81
CA ASN A 164 -2.57 27.68 8.17
C ASN A 164 -1.20 26.97 8.28
N LEU A 165 -1.08 25.73 7.77
CA LEU A 165 0.18 24.99 7.75
C LEU A 165 1.28 25.78 7.02
N ARG A 166 0.96 26.34 5.85
CA ARG A 166 1.88 27.20 5.09
C ARG A 166 2.35 28.41 5.90
N SER A 167 1.43 29.07 6.60
CA SER A 167 1.73 30.22 7.46
C SER A 167 2.64 29.85 8.63
N ILE A 168 2.35 28.73 9.30
CA ILE A 168 3.15 28.20 10.41
C ILE A 168 4.58 27.89 9.94
N ARG A 169 4.74 27.14 8.83
CA ARG A 169 6.05 26.79 8.27
C ARG A 169 6.86 28.00 7.85
N ARG A 170 6.21 28.98 7.22
CA ARG A 170 6.82 30.26 6.88
C ARG A 170 7.31 31.00 8.14
N SER A 171 6.51 31.05 9.18
CA SER A 171 6.88 31.69 10.45
C SER A 171 8.05 30.98 11.12
N LYS A 172 8.07 29.63 11.06
CA LYS A 172 9.17 28.80 11.56
C LYS A 172 10.48 29.05 10.79
N SER A 173 10.42 29.16 9.47
CA SER A 173 11.59 29.52 8.64
C SER A 173 12.14 30.90 9.02
N ILE A 174 11.28 31.92 9.15
CA ILE A 174 11.68 33.27 9.57
C ILE A 174 12.31 33.27 10.96
N ALA A 175 11.76 32.49 11.90
CA ALA A 175 12.31 32.38 13.25
C ALA A 175 13.70 31.69 13.25
N ASN A 176 13.88 30.63 12.44
CA ASN A 176 15.16 29.97 12.24
C ASN A 176 16.20 30.93 11.66
N ASP A 177 15.87 31.70 10.62
CA ASP A 177 16.78 32.67 10.02
C ASP A 177 17.23 33.75 11.03
N ARG A 178 16.31 34.20 11.88
CA ARG A 178 16.61 35.16 12.95
C ARG A 178 17.55 34.57 14.00
N ILE A 179 17.33 33.31 14.43
CA ILE A 179 18.24 32.61 15.36
C ILE A 179 19.64 32.53 14.78
N HIS A 180 19.75 32.06 13.53
CA HIS A 180 21.04 31.96 12.87
C HIS A 180 21.74 33.34 12.76
N SER A 181 21.00 34.40 12.48
CA SER A 181 21.53 35.76 12.46
C SER A 181 22.05 36.19 13.80
N GLU A 182 21.28 35.99 14.90
CA GLU A 182 21.70 36.35 16.24
C GLU A 182 22.91 35.55 16.72
N LEU A 183 22.89 34.20 16.47
CA LEU A 183 24.03 33.35 16.85
C LEU A 183 25.30 33.71 16.07
N ASN A 184 25.19 34.02 14.79
CA ASN A 184 26.33 34.46 13.99
C ASN A 184 26.91 35.80 14.48
N LYS A 185 26.09 36.73 15.00
CA LYS A 185 26.59 37.93 15.65
C LYS A 185 27.44 37.59 16.87
N LEU A 186 27.01 36.63 17.69
CA LEU A 186 27.75 36.16 18.86
C LEU A 186 29.05 35.46 18.45
N LEU A 187 29.03 34.58 17.44
CA LEU A 187 30.21 33.89 16.92
C LEU A 187 31.29 34.85 16.40
N ASN A 188 30.87 35.98 15.81
CA ASN A 188 31.75 36.97 15.22
C ASN A 188 32.17 38.08 16.21
N SER A 189 31.60 38.11 17.42
CA SER A 189 31.94 39.10 18.45
C SER A 189 33.32 38.78 19.03
N PRO A 190 34.26 39.74 19.03
CA PRO A 190 35.60 39.52 19.60
C PRO A 190 35.57 39.08 21.07
N THR A 191 34.63 39.58 21.87
CA THR A 191 34.47 39.25 23.27
C THR A 191 33.99 37.79 23.46
N TYR A 192 32.90 37.42 22.81
CA TYR A 192 32.32 36.07 22.96
C TYR A 192 33.17 34.99 22.31
N ARG A 193 33.93 35.34 21.28
CA ARG A 193 34.82 34.40 20.57
C ARG A 193 35.85 33.74 21.49
N THR A 194 36.36 34.46 22.49
CA THR A 194 37.31 33.89 23.46
C THR A 194 36.65 32.87 24.39
N TYR A 195 35.35 32.96 24.62
CA TYR A 195 34.60 32.07 25.50
C TYR A 195 34.20 30.76 24.81
N LEU A 196 34.17 30.75 23.48
CA LEU A 196 33.73 29.59 22.73
C LEU A 196 34.81 28.50 22.63
N GLN A 197 34.40 27.25 22.74
CA GLN A 197 35.25 26.09 22.49
C GLN A 197 35.42 25.87 20.97
N ASP A 198 34.33 25.97 20.24
CA ASP A 198 34.24 25.84 18.78
C ASP A 198 33.33 26.93 18.22
N TYR A 199 33.60 27.34 16.95
CA TYR A 199 32.84 28.41 16.28
C TYR A 199 31.69 27.82 15.42
N VAL A 200 30.86 26.95 16.03
CA VAL A 200 29.79 26.27 15.38
C VAL A 200 28.47 26.44 16.13
N ILE A 201 27.38 26.52 15.39
CA ILE A 201 26.01 26.45 15.95
C ILE A 201 25.67 24.98 16.12
N THR A 202 25.20 24.59 17.29
CA THR A 202 24.81 23.20 17.60
C THR A 202 23.37 23.17 18.06
N THR A 203 22.72 22.00 17.97
CA THR A 203 21.39 21.77 18.54
C THR A 203 21.49 20.78 19.68
N ARG A 204 20.92 21.12 20.83
CA ARG A 204 20.78 20.23 21.99
C ARG A 204 19.34 20.27 22.50
N GLN A 205 18.75 19.11 22.69
CA GLN A 205 17.35 18.99 23.14
C GLN A 205 16.37 19.84 22.30
N GLY A 206 16.61 19.93 20.98
CA GLY A 206 15.80 20.73 20.07
C GLY A 206 15.99 22.24 20.15
N ARG A 207 17.07 22.71 20.83
CA ARG A 207 17.38 24.15 20.99
C ARG A 207 18.73 24.46 20.39
N TYR A 208 18.82 25.61 19.75
CA TYR A 208 20.08 26.13 19.23
C TYR A 208 20.99 26.62 20.36
N CYS A 209 22.21 26.07 20.43
CA CYS A 209 23.20 26.34 21.46
C CYS A 209 24.56 26.65 20.84
N LEU A 210 25.41 27.30 21.63
CA LEU A 210 26.83 27.49 21.33
C LEU A 210 27.70 26.68 22.31
N PRO A 211 28.80 26.06 21.84
CA PRO A 211 29.76 25.36 22.69
C PRO A 211 30.67 26.35 23.38
N VAL A 212 30.53 26.49 24.69
CA VAL A 212 31.26 27.42 25.55
C VAL A 212 32.21 26.64 26.45
N LYS A 213 33.43 27.13 26.64
CA LYS A 213 34.40 26.55 27.61
C LYS A 213 33.84 26.67 29.03
N ALA A 214 33.94 25.61 29.80
CA ALA A 214 33.38 25.55 31.16
C ALA A 214 33.84 26.67 32.09
N GLU A 215 35.07 27.16 31.91
CA GLU A 215 35.67 28.27 32.68
C GLU A 215 34.92 29.61 32.47
N TYR A 216 34.26 29.80 31.33
CA TYR A 216 33.52 31.04 31.03
C TYR A 216 32.00 30.92 31.29
N LYS A 217 31.56 29.89 32.03
CA LYS A 217 30.15 29.67 32.38
C LYS A 217 29.47 30.93 32.96
N SER A 218 30.16 31.62 33.89
CA SER A 218 29.61 32.82 34.58
C SER A 218 29.65 34.07 33.71
N ALA A 219 30.51 34.10 32.69
CA ALA A 219 30.69 35.25 31.79
C ALA A 219 29.80 35.19 30.56
N PHE A 220 29.26 34.00 30.23
CA PHE A 220 28.39 33.80 29.06
C PHE A 220 26.91 33.76 29.48
N PRO A 221 26.11 34.79 29.14
CA PRO A 221 24.70 34.84 29.55
C PRO A 221 23.85 33.83 28.74
N GLY A 222 23.25 32.86 29.41
CA GLY A 222 22.39 31.85 28.75
C GLY A 222 22.03 30.68 29.66
N MET A 223 21.36 29.72 29.11
CA MET A 223 20.92 28.46 29.76
C MET A 223 21.76 27.29 29.29
N ILE A 224 22.25 26.48 30.22
CA ILE A 224 23.01 25.26 29.91
C ILE A 224 21.97 24.14 29.61
N HIS A 225 22.07 23.53 28.44
CA HIS A 225 21.23 22.39 28.04
C HIS A 225 22.00 21.06 28.05
N ASP A 226 23.30 21.09 27.88
CA ASP A 226 24.13 19.89 27.86
C ASP A 226 25.60 20.21 28.18
N GLN A 227 26.40 19.15 28.44
CA GLN A 227 27.85 19.27 28.60
C GLN A 227 28.56 18.11 27.88
N SER A 228 29.84 18.34 27.52
CA SER A 228 30.67 17.28 26.96
C SER A 228 30.94 16.20 28.00
N SER A 229 31.30 14.99 27.55
CA SER A 229 31.62 13.86 28.43
C SER A 229 32.78 14.15 29.42
N THR A 230 33.69 15.04 29.05
CA THR A 230 34.80 15.52 29.91
C THR A 230 34.42 16.69 30.81
N GLY A 231 33.24 17.27 30.64
CA GLY A 231 32.79 18.47 31.35
C GLY A 231 33.49 19.77 30.95
N SER A 232 34.41 19.75 29.98
CA SER A 232 35.20 20.92 29.55
C SER A 232 34.44 21.89 28.66
N THR A 233 33.33 21.43 28.01
CA THR A 233 32.51 22.23 27.13
C THR A 233 31.07 22.19 27.60
N LEU A 234 30.42 23.35 27.66
CA LEU A 234 29.03 23.51 28.00
C LEU A 234 28.29 23.96 26.75
N PHE A 235 27.15 23.32 26.45
CA PHE A 235 26.26 23.73 25.37
C PHE A 235 25.23 24.70 25.93
N ILE A 236 25.47 25.99 25.67
CA ILE A 236 24.67 27.07 26.23
C ILE A 236 23.76 27.66 25.17
N GLU A 237 22.46 27.76 25.48
CA GLU A 237 21.50 28.56 24.74
C GLU A 237 21.69 30.02 25.13
N PRO A 238 22.19 30.89 24.24
CA PRO A 238 22.41 32.30 24.59
C PRO A 238 21.10 33.00 24.95
N ALA A 239 21.13 33.92 25.94
CA ALA A 239 19.96 34.66 26.39
C ALA A 239 19.25 35.41 25.24
N ALA A 240 20.01 35.87 24.24
CA ALA A 240 19.52 36.56 23.07
C ALA A 240 18.59 35.70 22.17
N VAL A 241 18.71 34.37 22.22
CA VAL A 241 17.92 33.47 21.36
C VAL A 241 16.88 32.61 22.12
N VAL A 242 16.83 32.70 23.45
CA VAL A 242 15.88 31.93 24.28
C VAL A 242 14.44 32.12 23.81
N LYS A 243 14.02 33.38 23.56
CA LYS A 243 12.69 33.67 23.08
C LYS A 243 12.43 33.03 21.72
N LEU A 244 13.37 33.16 20.79
CA LEU A 244 13.22 32.62 19.43
C LEU A 244 13.18 31.07 19.43
N ASN A 245 13.98 30.42 20.27
CA ASN A 245 13.90 28.97 20.44
C ASN A 245 12.54 28.53 21.01
N ASN A 246 11.97 29.30 21.95
CA ASN A 246 10.63 29.04 22.46
C ASN A 246 9.56 29.24 21.36
N ASP A 247 9.68 30.31 20.57
CA ASP A 247 8.76 30.58 19.45
C ASP A 247 8.81 29.44 18.41
N ILE A 248 10.00 28.90 18.09
CA ILE A 248 10.12 27.73 17.21
C ILE A 248 9.42 26.52 17.81
N ARG A 249 9.64 26.26 19.10
CA ARG A 249 9.00 25.13 19.76
C ARG A 249 7.48 25.23 19.76
N GLU A 250 6.95 26.42 19.96
CA GLU A 250 5.51 26.68 19.85
C GLU A 250 5.01 26.45 18.42
N LEU A 251 5.77 26.89 17.41
CA LEU A 251 5.42 26.69 16.01
C LEU A 251 5.47 25.20 15.61
N GLU A 252 6.41 24.42 16.14
CA GLU A 252 6.46 22.96 15.95
C GLU A 252 5.21 22.25 16.50
N LEU A 253 4.76 22.66 17.68
CA LEU A 253 3.52 22.13 18.28
C LEU A 253 2.28 22.52 17.46
N LYS A 254 2.25 23.77 16.96
CA LYS A 254 1.16 24.22 16.07
C LYS A 254 1.19 23.49 14.74
N GLU A 255 2.35 23.22 14.18
CA GLU A 255 2.50 22.45 12.95
C GLU A 255 1.98 21.01 13.13
N ALA A 256 2.37 20.34 14.21
CA ALA A 256 1.89 19.00 14.52
C ALA A 256 0.35 18.97 14.72
N ALA A 257 -0.20 19.91 15.45
CA ALA A 257 -1.65 20.00 15.66
C ALA A 257 -2.39 20.27 14.34
N GLU A 258 -1.87 21.13 13.47
CA GLU A 258 -2.49 21.41 12.16
C GLU A 258 -2.45 20.18 11.24
N ILE A 259 -1.36 19.41 11.26
CA ILE A 259 -1.26 18.14 10.52
C ILE A 259 -2.35 17.16 10.98
N GLU A 260 -2.59 17.04 12.29
CA GLU A 260 -3.67 16.20 12.81
C GLU A 260 -5.05 16.65 12.31
N VAL A 261 -5.29 17.96 12.24
CA VAL A 261 -6.55 18.53 11.69
C VAL A 261 -6.70 18.18 10.20
N ILE A 262 -5.64 18.30 9.41
CA ILE A 262 -5.65 17.93 7.99
C ILE A 262 -5.96 16.45 7.80
N LEU A 263 -5.31 15.58 8.58
CA LEU A 263 -5.54 14.12 8.50
C LEU A 263 -6.96 13.76 8.95
N ALA A 264 -7.49 14.42 9.96
CA ALA A 264 -8.87 14.24 10.41
C ALA A 264 -9.89 14.65 9.32
N ASP A 265 -9.70 15.79 8.66
CA ASP A 265 -10.57 16.24 7.56
C ASP A 265 -10.55 15.25 6.38
N LEU A 266 -9.37 14.80 5.97
CA LEU A 266 -9.23 13.76 4.94
C LEU A 266 -9.89 12.45 5.35
N SER A 267 -9.79 12.07 6.62
CA SER A 267 -10.43 10.86 7.15
C SER A 267 -11.95 10.95 7.16
N VAL A 268 -12.51 12.09 7.51
CA VAL A 268 -13.97 12.32 7.43
C VAL A 268 -14.46 12.14 5.99
N LYS A 269 -13.78 12.76 5.02
CA LYS A 269 -14.12 12.63 3.61
C LYS A 269 -13.96 11.18 3.08
N ALA A 270 -12.92 10.47 3.50
CA ALA A 270 -12.75 9.05 3.19
C ALA A 270 -13.86 8.20 3.84
N GLY A 271 -14.34 8.60 5.01
CA GLY A 271 -15.44 7.95 5.72
C GLY A 271 -16.77 7.96 4.97
N GLU A 272 -17.00 8.98 4.13
CA GLU A 272 -18.19 9.06 3.26
C GLU A 272 -18.22 8.00 2.16
N HIS A 273 -17.07 7.39 1.85
CA HIS A 273 -16.88 6.45 0.74
C HIS A 273 -16.47 5.03 1.19
N THR A 274 -16.78 4.65 2.43
CA THR A 274 -16.31 3.37 3.00
C THR A 274 -16.80 2.14 2.25
N GLU A 275 -17.99 2.16 1.66
CA GLU A 275 -18.54 1.05 0.89
C GLU A 275 -17.85 0.92 -0.47
N GLU A 276 -17.64 2.03 -1.16
CA GLU A 276 -16.93 2.06 -2.44
C GLU A 276 -15.47 1.62 -2.28
N LEU A 277 -14.81 2.05 -1.20
CA LEU A 277 -13.42 1.67 -0.91
C LEU A 277 -13.28 0.17 -0.66
N LEU A 278 -14.20 -0.44 0.12
CA LEU A 278 -14.22 -1.89 0.34
C LEU A 278 -14.52 -2.65 -0.95
N CYS A 279 -15.51 -2.21 -1.71
CA CYS A 279 -15.87 -2.82 -2.98
C CYS A 279 -14.69 -2.78 -3.96
N ASN A 280 -14.02 -1.65 -4.09
CA ASN A 280 -12.81 -1.53 -4.92
C ASN A 280 -11.72 -2.51 -4.48
N TYR A 281 -11.43 -2.60 -3.17
CA TYR A 281 -10.44 -3.53 -2.66
C TYR A 281 -10.77 -4.98 -3.02
N GLU A 282 -12.03 -5.40 -2.79
CA GLU A 282 -12.50 -6.77 -3.08
C GLU A 282 -12.42 -7.08 -4.58
N ILE A 283 -12.89 -6.17 -5.43
CA ILE A 283 -12.84 -6.32 -6.89
C ILE A 283 -11.38 -6.39 -7.39
N LEU A 284 -10.50 -5.51 -6.93
CA LEU A 284 -9.11 -5.50 -7.36
C LEU A 284 -8.37 -6.76 -6.95
N VAL A 285 -8.63 -7.29 -5.75
CA VAL A 285 -8.08 -8.58 -5.29
C VAL A 285 -8.58 -9.74 -6.15
N GLU A 286 -9.89 -9.77 -6.49
CA GLU A 286 -10.46 -10.81 -7.34
C GLU A 286 -9.91 -10.73 -8.76
N LEU A 287 -9.82 -9.53 -9.34
CA LEU A 287 -9.21 -9.32 -10.65
C LEU A 287 -7.76 -9.78 -10.69
N ASP A 288 -6.95 -9.47 -9.67
CA ASP A 288 -5.57 -9.95 -9.58
C ASP A 288 -5.50 -11.49 -9.55
N CYS A 289 -6.42 -12.16 -8.84
CA CYS A 289 -6.54 -13.62 -8.87
C CYS A 289 -6.86 -14.15 -10.27
N ILE A 290 -7.80 -13.52 -10.98
CA ILE A 290 -8.21 -13.90 -12.33
C ILE A 290 -7.06 -13.70 -13.33
N PHE A 291 -6.42 -12.53 -13.27
CA PHE A 291 -5.26 -12.21 -14.13
C PHE A 291 -4.05 -13.08 -13.84
N ALA A 292 -3.80 -13.47 -12.59
CA ALA A 292 -2.75 -14.42 -12.24
C ALA A 292 -2.99 -15.80 -12.88
N LYS A 293 -4.24 -16.30 -12.85
CA LYS A 293 -4.64 -17.54 -13.54
C LYS A 293 -4.45 -17.42 -15.05
N ALA A 294 -4.85 -16.30 -15.64
CA ALA A 294 -4.68 -16.03 -17.07
C ALA A 294 -3.20 -15.97 -17.48
N GLN A 295 -2.34 -15.36 -16.67
CA GLN A 295 -0.90 -15.34 -16.92
C GLN A 295 -0.28 -16.73 -16.83
N LEU A 296 -0.66 -17.54 -15.83
CA LEU A 296 -0.24 -18.92 -15.72
C LEU A 296 -0.72 -19.74 -16.93
N ALA A 297 -1.98 -19.58 -17.36
CA ALA A 297 -2.53 -20.23 -18.56
C ALA A 297 -1.73 -19.87 -19.81
N ARG A 298 -1.36 -18.59 -19.97
CA ARG A 298 -0.48 -18.14 -21.06
C ARG A 298 0.89 -18.81 -21.01
N HIS A 299 1.50 -18.88 -19.84
CA HIS A 299 2.81 -19.50 -19.64
C HIS A 299 2.80 -21.00 -19.99
N MET A 300 1.73 -21.70 -19.59
CA MET A 300 1.53 -23.13 -19.87
C MET A 300 1.02 -23.44 -21.28
N HIS A 301 0.72 -22.43 -22.10
CA HIS A 301 -0.02 -22.60 -23.37
C HIS A 301 -1.31 -23.41 -23.17
N ALA A 302 -2.00 -23.16 -22.08
CA ALA A 302 -3.20 -23.87 -21.70
C ALA A 302 -4.41 -23.47 -22.55
N SER A 303 -5.34 -24.39 -22.78
CA SER A 303 -6.63 -24.16 -23.40
C SER A 303 -7.74 -24.38 -22.39
N ARG A 304 -8.87 -23.66 -22.56
CA ARG A 304 -10.06 -23.81 -21.72
C ARG A 304 -10.61 -25.24 -21.85
N PRO A 305 -10.71 -26.03 -20.77
CA PRO A 305 -11.33 -27.35 -20.84
C PRO A 305 -12.86 -27.26 -20.99
N VAL A 306 -13.47 -28.25 -21.63
CA VAL A 306 -14.92 -28.43 -21.67
C VAL A 306 -15.30 -29.37 -20.53
N MET A 307 -15.99 -28.84 -19.53
CA MET A 307 -16.44 -29.62 -18.37
C MET A 307 -17.74 -30.39 -18.69
N ASN A 308 -17.90 -31.59 -18.14
CA ASN A 308 -19.10 -32.40 -18.30
C ASN A 308 -19.50 -33.11 -16.99
N THR A 309 -20.76 -33.54 -16.91
CA THR A 309 -21.32 -34.30 -15.79
C THR A 309 -21.44 -35.78 -16.06
N SER A 310 -21.06 -36.22 -17.26
CA SER A 310 -21.17 -37.63 -17.70
C SER A 310 -19.98 -38.51 -17.28
N GLY A 311 -18.99 -37.93 -16.57
CA GLY A 311 -17.79 -38.65 -16.15
C GLY A 311 -16.83 -39.00 -17.30
N ILE A 312 -16.97 -38.38 -18.45
CA ILE A 312 -16.11 -38.63 -19.61
C ILE A 312 -14.82 -37.80 -19.46
N ILE A 313 -13.69 -38.46 -19.53
CA ILE A 313 -12.37 -37.82 -19.59
C ILE A 313 -11.81 -38.02 -21.01
N ASN A 314 -11.50 -36.92 -21.70
CA ASN A 314 -10.92 -36.97 -23.05
C ASN A 314 -9.88 -35.86 -23.15
N ILE A 315 -8.64 -36.20 -22.99
CA ILE A 315 -7.51 -35.26 -23.05
C ILE A 315 -6.70 -35.54 -24.32
N LYS A 316 -6.61 -34.56 -25.21
CA LYS A 316 -5.84 -34.63 -26.44
C LYS A 316 -4.57 -33.82 -26.31
N LYS A 317 -3.43 -34.42 -26.64
CA LYS A 317 -2.10 -33.80 -26.60
C LYS A 317 -1.79 -33.13 -25.24
N GLY A 318 -2.23 -33.78 -24.14
CA GLY A 318 -2.01 -33.30 -22.78
C GLY A 318 -0.51 -33.23 -22.48
N ARG A 319 -0.05 -32.12 -21.90
CA ARG A 319 1.33 -31.93 -21.43
C ARG A 319 1.34 -31.80 -19.92
N HIS A 320 2.29 -32.46 -19.28
CA HIS A 320 2.44 -32.33 -17.84
C HIS A 320 3.00 -30.94 -17.49
N PRO A 321 2.30 -30.13 -16.68
CA PRO A 321 2.64 -28.72 -16.47
C PRO A 321 3.96 -28.48 -15.70
N LEU A 322 4.50 -29.49 -15.03
CA LEU A 322 5.77 -29.41 -14.26
C LEU A 322 6.98 -29.98 -15.03
N ILE A 323 6.78 -30.42 -16.27
CA ILE A 323 7.89 -30.87 -17.13
C ILE A 323 8.21 -29.74 -18.11
N GLU A 324 9.49 -29.55 -18.37
CA GLU A 324 10.00 -28.52 -19.30
C GLU A 324 9.29 -28.60 -20.66
N PRO A 325 8.81 -27.47 -21.21
CA PRO A 325 8.00 -27.43 -22.44
C PRO A 325 8.67 -28.08 -23.65
N HIS A 326 10.01 -28.07 -23.70
CA HIS A 326 10.79 -28.66 -24.81
C HIS A 326 11.03 -30.17 -24.68
N THR A 327 10.86 -30.72 -23.49
CA THR A 327 11.12 -32.15 -23.20
C THR A 327 9.82 -32.92 -22.97
N VAL A 328 8.71 -32.28 -22.64
CA VAL A 328 7.42 -32.92 -22.36
C VAL A 328 6.84 -33.54 -23.66
N VAL A 329 6.55 -34.83 -23.61
CA VAL A 329 5.89 -35.55 -24.71
C VAL A 329 4.36 -35.40 -24.52
N PRO A 330 3.63 -34.87 -25.51
CA PRO A 330 2.15 -34.80 -25.45
C PRO A 330 1.55 -36.19 -25.51
N ILE A 331 0.57 -36.47 -24.65
CA ILE A 331 -0.13 -37.77 -24.62
C ILE A 331 -1.64 -37.56 -24.78
N ASP A 332 -2.30 -38.56 -25.36
CA ASP A 332 -3.75 -38.66 -25.44
C ASP A 332 -4.26 -39.62 -24.37
N ILE A 333 -5.27 -39.19 -23.57
CA ILE A 333 -5.83 -39.98 -22.49
C ILE A 333 -7.32 -40.13 -22.68
N TYR A 334 -7.77 -41.41 -22.82
CA TYR A 334 -9.16 -41.81 -23.00
C TYR A 334 -9.45 -42.98 -22.03
N PRO A 335 -9.70 -42.70 -20.73
CA PRO A 335 -10.11 -43.77 -19.83
C PRO A 335 -11.44 -44.40 -20.27
N VAL A 336 -11.47 -45.71 -20.44
CA VAL A 336 -12.70 -46.48 -20.73
C VAL A 336 -13.14 -47.20 -19.47
N SER A 337 -14.44 -47.56 -19.38
CA SER A 337 -15.07 -48.09 -18.16
C SER A 337 -14.45 -49.38 -17.63
N TYR A 338 -13.62 -50.08 -18.41
CA TYR A 338 -12.89 -51.27 -17.98
C TYR A 338 -11.37 -51.04 -17.77
N THR A 339 -10.92 -49.79 -17.78
CA THR A 339 -9.51 -49.47 -17.54
C THR A 339 -9.25 -49.45 -16.01
N HIS A 340 -8.50 -50.43 -15.52
CA HIS A 340 -7.95 -50.36 -14.17
C HIS A 340 -6.73 -49.44 -14.18
N LEU A 341 -6.85 -48.27 -13.57
CA LEU A 341 -5.71 -47.45 -13.23
C LEU A 341 -5.03 -48.06 -12.00
N THR A 342 -3.97 -48.81 -12.19
CA THR A 342 -3.10 -49.33 -11.11
C THR A 342 -2.22 -48.23 -10.54
#